data_8117c8ec2de7d9e8a82dc0aded1ead5a
#
_entry.id   8117c8ec2de7d9e8a82dc0aded1ead5a
#
_cell.length_a   1.000
_cell.length_b   1.000
_cell.length_c   1.000
_cell.angle_alpha   90.00
_cell.angle_beta   90.00
_cell.angle_gamma   90.00
#
_symmetry.space_group_name_H-M   'P 1'
#
loop_
_entity.id
_entity.type
_entity.pdbx_description
1 polymer ?
#
loop_
_entity_poly.entity_id
_entity_poly.type
_entity_poly.pdbx_seq_one_letter_code
_entity_poly.pdbx_strand_id
1 'polypeptide(L)'
;MDSATTNPPQSATAPDGFEAMDLHCVRHDRTLFAGLGFALAPGQILQVEGPNGSGKTSLLRMLCGLLLPAQGEVRWRGADIQAQRAEFLADVAYVGHLHGIKEDLSPRENLRMSQALGRPRQGITLDQAIKQVGLYGFEDLPARTLSAGQRRRVALARLLVLDARLWVLDEPFTALDRTGKALIESLLESHSRNGGIAVLTTHQPVVLQQCTPLSLHIGA
;
A
#
# COMPACT_ATOMS: atom_id res chain seq x y z
N MET A 1 -17.30 -13.62 -24.76
CA MET A 1 -16.12 -14.35 -24.22
C MET A 1 -15.91 -13.80 -22.83
N ASP A 2 -16.35 -14.58 -21.85
CA ASP A 2 -16.31 -14.19 -20.43
C ASP A 2 -14.87 -14.17 -19.94
N SER A 3 -14.42 -12.99 -19.57
CA SER A 3 -13.10 -12.78 -18.93
C SER A 3 -13.18 -13.31 -17.51
N ALA A 4 -12.72 -14.53 -17.30
CA ALA A 4 -12.69 -15.13 -15.98
C ALA A 4 -11.66 -14.41 -15.10
N THR A 5 -12.11 -13.48 -14.26
CA THR A 5 -11.31 -12.94 -13.17
C THR A 5 -11.08 -14.09 -12.18
N THR A 6 -9.86 -14.59 -12.08
CA THR A 6 -9.52 -15.63 -11.11
C THR A 6 -9.42 -14.98 -9.73
N ASN A 7 -10.51 -15.01 -8.98
CA ASN A 7 -10.54 -14.56 -7.60
C ASN A 7 -9.72 -15.53 -6.73
N PRO A 8 -8.89 -15.04 -5.80
CA PRO A 8 -8.31 -15.89 -4.77
C PRO A 8 -9.44 -16.52 -3.94
N PRO A 9 -9.21 -17.70 -3.34
CA PRO A 9 -10.23 -18.39 -2.57
C PRO A 9 -10.79 -17.45 -1.49
N GLN A 10 -12.12 -17.36 -1.43
CA GLN A 10 -12.83 -16.66 -0.37
C GLN A 10 -12.56 -17.41 0.95
N SER A 11 -11.53 -17.00 1.67
CA SER A 11 -11.35 -17.46 3.05
C SER A 11 -12.41 -16.81 3.92
N ALA A 12 -12.92 -17.58 4.89
CA ALA A 12 -13.92 -17.10 5.84
C ALA A 12 -13.50 -15.75 6.43
N THR A 13 -14.41 -14.80 6.44
CA THR A 13 -14.29 -13.44 6.94
C THR A 13 -13.63 -13.43 8.31
N ALA A 14 -12.40 -12.97 8.42
CA ALA A 14 -11.77 -12.75 9.72
C ALA A 14 -12.33 -11.43 10.30
N PRO A 15 -12.77 -11.40 11.57
CA PRO A 15 -13.33 -10.20 12.18
C PRO A 15 -12.41 -8.98 12.12
N ASP A 16 -11.08 -9.19 12.00
CA ASP A 16 -10.06 -8.14 11.83
C ASP A 16 -9.47 -8.09 10.41
N GLY A 17 -10.20 -8.57 9.40
CA GLY A 17 -9.75 -8.67 8.02
C GLY A 17 -10.00 -7.42 7.18
N PHE A 18 -9.51 -7.49 5.92
CA PHE A 18 -9.72 -6.48 4.88
C PHE A 18 -10.39 -7.14 3.68
N GLU A 19 -11.51 -6.59 3.22
CA GLU A 19 -12.34 -7.22 2.20
C GLU A 19 -12.69 -6.23 1.08
N ALA A 20 -12.72 -6.75 -0.12
CA ALA A 20 -13.32 -6.12 -1.29
C ALA A 20 -14.45 -7.02 -1.78
N MET A 21 -15.64 -6.46 -1.98
CA MET A 21 -16.84 -7.20 -2.34
C MET A 21 -17.45 -6.63 -3.61
N ASP A 22 -17.47 -7.47 -4.66
CA ASP A 22 -18.09 -7.16 -5.96
C ASP A 22 -17.70 -5.79 -6.52
N LEU A 23 -16.41 -5.45 -6.49
CA LEU A 23 -15.94 -4.14 -6.95
C LEU A 23 -16.01 -4.01 -8.47
N HIS A 24 -16.62 -2.93 -8.94
CA HIS A 24 -16.65 -2.53 -10.34
C HIS A 24 -15.92 -1.20 -10.53
N CYS A 25 -15.06 -1.15 -11.54
CA CYS A 25 -14.35 0.07 -11.93
C CYS A 25 -14.66 0.47 -13.36
N VAL A 26 -15.32 1.62 -13.52
CA VAL A 26 -15.60 2.22 -14.82
C VAL A 26 -14.85 3.55 -14.95
N ARG A 27 -14.15 3.76 -16.05
CA ARG A 27 -13.41 4.99 -16.36
C ARG A 27 -13.62 5.37 -17.84
N HIS A 28 -14.08 6.60 -18.09
CA HIS A 28 -14.34 7.11 -19.45
C HIS A 28 -15.13 6.09 -20.28
N ASP A 29 -16.27 5.63 -19.76
CA ASP A 29 -17.19 4.65 -20.38
C ASP A 29 -16.57 3.26 -20.68
N ARG A 30 -15.37 3.01 -20.14
CA ARG A 30 -14.72 1.70 -20.22
C ARG A 30 -14.73 1.01 -18.86
N THR A 31 -15.25 -0.20 -18.81
CA THR A 31 -15.11 -1.08 -17.64
C THR A 31 -13.68 -1.61 -17.60
N LEU A 32 -12.96 -1.31 -16.53
CA LEU A 32 -11.61 -1.81 -16.28
C LEU A 32 -11.64 -3.20 -15.63
N PHE A 33 -12.54 -3.38 -14.68
CA PHE A 33 -12.85 -4.67 -14.06
C PHE A 33 -14.26 -4.63 -13.46
N ALA A 34 -14.87 -5.80 -13.29
CA ALA A 34 -16.19 -6.00 -12.70
C ALA A 34 -16.20 -7.28 -11.86
N GLY A 35 -17.00 -7.30 -10.80
CA GLY A 35 -17.17 -8.48 -9.95
C GLY A 35 -15.92 -8.86 -9.16
N LEU A 36 -14.98 -7.91 -8.94
CA LEU A 36 -13.73 -8.21 -8.26
C LEU A 36 -13.97 -8.31 -6.75
N GLY A 37 -13.54 -9.42 -6.14
CA GLY A 37 -13.65 -9.63 -4.70
C GLY A 37 -12.46 -10.41 -4.16
N PHE A 38 -12.08 -10.10 -2.92
CA PHE A 38 -11.11 -10.86 -2.13
C PHE A 38 -11.31 -10.57 -0.64
N ALA A 39 -10.78 -11.45 0.19
CA ALA A 39 -10.70 -11.26 1.64
C ALA A 39 -9.27 -11.56 2.12
N LEU A 40 -8.75 -10.72 3.00
CA LEU A 40 -7.43 -10.85 3.61
C LEU A 40 -7.56 -10.90 5.13
N ALA A 41 -6.94 -11.89 5.73
CA ALA A 41 -6.76 -12.00 7.17
C ALA A 41 -5.51 -11.21 7.63
N PRO A 42 -5.42 -10.87 8.93
CA PRO A 42 -4.20 -10.32 9.50
C PRO A 42 -2.95 -11.16 9.15
N GLY A 43 -1.87 -10.49 8.79
CA GLY A 43 -0.63 -11.12 8.36
C GLY A 43 -0.56 -11.48 6.87
N GLN A 44 -1.62 -11.31 6.10
CA GLN A 44 -1.60 -11.63 4.67
C GLN A 44 -1.14 -10.46 3.80
N ILE A 45 -0.49 -10.82 2.71
CA ILE A 45 -0.01 -9.89 1.68
C ILE A 45 -0.67 -10.28 0.36
N LEU A 46 -1.27 -9.32 -0.34
CA LEU A 46 -1.87 -9.48 -1.66
C LEU A 46 -1.03 -8.76 -2.70
N GLN A 47 -0.58 -9.49 -3.72
CA GLN A 47 0.06 -8.95 -4.91
C GLN A 47 -0.99 -8.83 -6.02
N VAL A 48 -1.22 -7.61 -6.51
CA VAL A 48 -2.12 -7.32 -7.61
C VAL A 48 -1.31 -7.25 -8.91
N GLU A 49 -1.64 -8.11 -9.83
CA GLU A 49 -0.97 -8.27 -11.13
C GLU A 49 -1.89 -7.91 -12.28
N GLY A 50 -1.30 -7.59 -13.44
CA GLY A 50 -2.05 -7.30 -14.65
C GLY A 50 -1.31 -6.32 -15.56
N PRO A 51 -1.73 -6.20 -16.83
CA PRO A 51 -1.10 -5.30 -17.80
C PRO A 51 -1.26 -3.83 -17.42
N ASN A 52 -0.49 -2.97 -18.08
CA ASN A 52 -0.67 -1.53 -17.92
C ASN A 52 -2.06 -1.12 -18.40
N GLY A 53 -2.73 -0.25 -17.65
CA GLY A 53 -4.09 0.20 -17.96
C GLY A 53 -5.20 -0.75 -17.49
N SER A 54 -4.90 -1.90 -16.86
CA SER A 54 -5.92 -2.83 -16.34
C SER A 54 -6.69 -2.31 -15.12
N GLY A 55 -6.27 -1.20 -14.52
CA GLY A 55 -6.96 -0.62 -13.37
C GLY A 55 -6.28 -0.86 -12.02
N LYS A 56 -5.04 -1.38 -11.96
CA LYS A 56 -4.30 -1.64 -10.71
C LYS A 56 -4.31 -0.42 -9.76
N THR A 57 -3.86 0.74 -10.24
CA THR A 57 -3.86 1.98 -9.43
C THR A 57 -5.28 2.42 -9.05
N SER A 58 -6.29 2.19 -9.91
CA SER A 58 -7.69 2.49 -9.59
C SER A 58 -8.19 1.59 -8.46
N LEU A 59 -7.87 0.29 -8.51
CA LEU A 59 -8.16 -0.64 -7.43
C LEU A 59 -7.52 -0.18 -6.12
N LEU A 60 -6.20 0.09 -6.11
CA LEU A 60 -5.54 0.56 -4.88
C LEU A 60 -6.16 1.85 -4.31
N ARG A 61 -6.58 2.77 -5.18
CA ARG A 61 -7.29 3.99 -4.74
C ARG A 61 -8.67 3.70 -4.16
N MET A 62 -9.40 2.71 -4.70
CA MET A 62 -10.68 2.25 -4.12
C MET A 62 -10.44 1.63 -2.75
N LEU A 63 -9.42 0.79 -2.62
CA LEU A 63 -9.04 0.14 -1.37
C LEU A 63 -8.62 1.14 -0.27
N CYS A 64 -8.16 2.34 -0.65
CA CYS A 64 -7.85 3.43 0.29
C CYS A 64 -9.02 4.40 0.50
N GLY A 65 -10.20 4.18 -0.13
CA GLY A 65 -11.31 5.12 -0.10
C GLY A 65 -11.04 6.45 -0.83
N LEU A 66 -10.02 6.51 -1.69
CA LEU A 66 -9.67 7.68 -2.52
C LEU A 66 -10.44 7.72 -3.83
N LEU A 67 -11.07 6.62 -4.20
CA LEU A 67 -11.93 6.47 -5.36
C LEU A 67 -13.13 5.60 -4.96
N LEU A 68 -14.33 6.03 -5.29
CA LEU A 68 -15.52 5.21 -5.08
C LEU A 68 -15.64 4.18 -6.20
N PRO A 69 -15.98 2.92 -5.90
CA PRO A 69 -16.32 1.93 -6.92
C PRO A 69 -17.66 2.28 -7.58
N ALA A 70 -17.87 1.85 -8.83
CA ALA A 70 -19.16 1.99 -9.51
C ALA A 70 -20.23 1.08 -8.89
N GLN A 71 -19.81 -0.08 -8.38
CA GLN A 71 -20.60 -1.03 -7.58
C GLN A 71 -19.67 -1.74 -6.61
N GLY A 72 -20.26 -2.34 -5.57
CA GLY A 72 -19.53 -3.06 -4.53
C GLY A 72 -19.04 -2.15 -3.40
N GLU A 73 -18.37 -2.75 -2.45
CA GLU A 73 -17.89 -2.06 -1.25
C GLU A 73 -16.56 -2.63 -0.76
N VAL A 74 -15.86 -1.83 0.03
CA VAL A 74 -14.63 -2.23 0.73
C VAL A 74 -14.91 -2.19 2.23
N ARG A 75 -14.51 -3.25 2.92
CA ARG A 75 -14.69 -3.37 4.38
C ARG A 75 -13.34 -3.50 5.09
N TRP A 76 -13.22 -2.80 6.18
CA TRP A 76 -12.15 -2.89 7.14
C TRP A 76 -12.70 -3.35 8.48
N ARG A 77 -12.25 -4.50 8.98
CA ARG A 77 -12.75 -5.09 10.24
C ARG A 77 -14.27 -5.24 10.25
N GLY A 78 -14.83 -5.70 9.13
CA GLY A 78 -16.25 -5.92 8.97
C GLY A 78 -17.10 -4.66 8.72
N ALA A 79 -16.55 -3.46 8.83
CA ALA A 79 -17.25 -2.20 8.59
C ALA A 79 -16.89 -1.60 7.23
N ASP A 80 -17.88 -1.00 6.55
CA ASP A 80 -17.65 -0.24 5.32
C ASP A 80 -16.70 0.94 5.60
N ILE A 81 -15.62 1.04 4.81
CA ILE A 81 -14.61 2.09 4.94
C ILE A 81 -15.15 3.50 4.71
N GLN A 82 -16.28 3.65 4.02
CA GLN A 82 -16.93 4.94 3.83
C GLN A 82 -17.74 5.35 5.06
N ALA A 83 -18.38 4.38 5.73
CA ALA A 83 -19.15 4.62 6.94
C ALA A 83 -18.25 4.97 8.16
N GLN A 84 -17.05 4.38 8.23
CA GLN A 84 -16.07 4.62 9.31
C GLN A 84 -14.77 5.21 8.79
N ARG A 85 -14.90 6.24 7.95
CA ARG A 85 -13.79 6.80 7.17
C ARG A 85 -12.62 7.30 8.04
N ALA A 86 -12.89 7.96 9.16
CA ALA A 86 -11.84 8.53 10.01
C ALA A 86 -11.00 7.43 10.69
N GLU A 87 -11.66 6.42 11.22
CA GLU A 87 -11.04 5.25 11.86
C GLU A 87 -10.23 4.44 10.85
N PHE A 88 -10.79 4.22 9.66
CA PHE A 88 -10.10 3.52 8.58
C PHE A 88 -8.83 4.28 8.14
N LEU A 89 -8.93 5.59 7.90
CA LEU A 89 -7.79 6.39 7.45
C LEU A 89 -6.67 6.47 8.51
N ALA A 90 -6.98 6.29 9.78
CA ALA A 90 -5.97 6.20 10.84
C ALA A 90 -5.19 4.87 10.82
N ASP A 91 -5.77 3.82 10.24
CA ASP A 91 -5.20 2.47 10.16
C ASP A 91 -4.52 2.18 8.82
N VAL A 92 -4.66 3.04 7.80
CA VAL A 92 -4.11 2.81 6.45
C VAL A 92 -2.90 3.70 6.16
N ALA A 93 -1.85 3.11 5.57
CA ALA A 93 -0.74 3.83 4.96
C ALA A 93 -0.73 3.57 3.45
N TYR A 94 -0.91 4.63 2.66
CA TYR A 94 -0.86 4.56 1.20
C TYR A 94 0.44 5.17 0.67
N VAL A 95 1.17 4.40 -0.15
CA VAL A 95 2.33 4.88 -0.92
C VAL A 95 2.02 4.69 -2.39
N GLY A 96 1.58 5.75 -3.04
CA GLY A 96 1.22 5.77 -4.45
C GLY A 96 2.42 5.84 -5.40
N HIS A 97 2.13 5.85 -6.70
CA HIS A 97 3.12 6.07 -7.75
C HIS A 97 3.81 7.45 -7.59
N LEU A 98 3.03 8.50 -7.33
CA LEU A 98 3.57 9.77 -6.86
C LEU A 98 3.91 9.63 -5.37
N HIS A 99 5.12 9.99 -4.99
CA HIS A 99 5.66 9.73 -3.65
C HIS A 99 4.87 10.36 -2.50
N GLY A 100 4.05 11.39 -2.78
CA GLY A 100 3.26 12.09 -1.77
C GLY A 100 4.11 12.82 -0.72
N ILE A 101 5.35 13.15 -1.08
CA ILE A 101 6.26 13.98 -0.29
C ILE A 101 6.19 15.43 -0.74
N LYS A 102 6.48 16.34 0.17
CA LYS A 102 6.62 17.77 -0.12
C LYS A 102 8.08 18.04 -0.49
N GLU A 103 8.32 18.49 -1.72
CA GLU A 103 9.68 18.64 -2.27
C GLU A 103 10.48 19.73 -1.61
N ASP A 104 9.82 20.77 -1.06
CA ASP A 104 10.47 21.86 -0.34
C ASP A 104 10.82 21.50 1.12
N LEU A 105 10.24 20.45 1.65
CA LEU A 105 10.51 19.93 2.98
C LEU A 105 11.63 18.89 2.93
N SER A 106 12.42 18.82 4.00
CA SER A 106 13.41 17.78 4.20
C SER A 106 12.76 16.41 4.49
N PRO A 107 13.49 15.27 4.41
CA PRO A 107 13.02 13.98 4.88
C PRO A 107 12.43 14.01 6.29
N ARG A 108 13.14 14.64 7.24
CA ARG A 108 12.71 14.79 8.64
C ARG A 108 11.37 15.53 8.73
N GLU A 109 11.22 16.63 8.02
CA GLU A 109 10.00 17.44 8.03
C GLU A 109 8.83 16.69 7.35
N ASN A 110 9.07 15.98 6.25
CA ASN A 110 8.08 15.13 5.60
C ASN A 110 7.56 14.04 6.54
N LEU A 111 8.44 13.37 7.28
CA LEU A 111 8.04 12.34 8.25
C LEU A 111 7.32 12.95 9.45
N ARG A 112 7.76 14.10 9.96
CA ARG A 112 7.06 14.82 11.03
C ARG A 112 5.65 15.22 10.61
N MET A 113 5.49 15.73 9.39
CA MET A 113 4.17 16.04 8.83
C MET A 113 3.29 14.77 8.73
N SER A 114 3.88 13.64 8.30
CA SER A 114 3.14 12.38 8.23
C SER A 114 2.65 11.90 9.60
N GLN A 115 3.48 12.03 10.65
CA GLN A 115 3.08 11.71 12.02
C GLN A 115 1.97 12.64 12.54
N ALA A 116 2.01 13.92 12.17
CA ALA A 116 0.97 14.89 12.57
C ALA A 116 -0.39 14.62 11.91
N LEU A 117 -0.39 14.01 10.71
CA LEU A 117 -1.60 13.69 9.95
C LEU A 117 -2.13 12.26 10.20
N GLY A 118 -1.32 11.38 10.77
CA GLY A 118 -1.67 9.98 11.02
C GLY A 118 -1.49 9.62 12.49
N ARG A 119 -1.42 8.30 12.76
CA ARG A 119 -1.11 7.77 14.09
C ARG A 119 0.39 7.50 14.21
N PRO A 120 1.16 8.23 15.04
CA PRO A 120 2.58 7.98 15.17
C PRO A 120 2.87 6.61 15.79
N ARG A 121 3.80 5.87 15.18
CA ARG A 121 4.30 4.62 15.77
C ARG A 121 5.22 4.92 16.95
N GLN A 122 4.98 4.23 18.06
CA GLN A 122 5.84 4.31 19.24
C GLN A 122 7.13 3.50 19.05
N GLY A 123 8.19 3.88 19.75
CA GLY A 123 9.45 3.12 19.79
C GLY A 123 10.40 3.33 18.60
N ILE A 124 10.08 4.25 17.68
CA ILE A 124 10.98 4.63 16.59
C ILE A 124 11.08 6.16 16.48
N THR A 125 12.29 6.69 16.40
CA THR A 125 12.53 8.11 16.13
C THR A 125 12.57 8.38 14.63
N LEU A 126 12.37 9.65 14.22
CA LEU A 126 12.50 10.04 12.81
C LEU A 126 13.89 9.73 12.27
N ASP A 127 14.95 9.96 13.04
CA ASP A 127 16.33 9.71 12.64
C ASP A 127 16.61 8.21 12.46
N GLN A 128 16.05 7.37 13.32
CA GLN A 128 16.13 5.92 13.15
C GLN A 128 15.43 5.47 11.87
N ALA A 129 14.24 5.99 11.58
CA ALA A 129 13.52 5.66 10.36
C ALA A 129 14.26 6.13 9.10
N ILE A 130 14.82 7.35 9.11
CA ILE A 130 15.61 7.90 7.99
C ILE A 130 16.88 7.06 7.78
N LYS A 131 17.57 6.70 8.85
CA LYS A 131 18.77 5.83 8.78
C LYS A 131 18.40 4.43 8.25
N GLN A 132 17.29 3.86 8.69
CA GLN A 132 16.84 2.53 8.27
C GLN A 132 16.53 2.46 6.77
N VAL A 133 16.01 3.53 6.18
CA VAL A 133 15.79 3.60 4.72
C VAL A 133 17.03 4.03 3.94
N GLY A 134 18.19 4.16 4.59
CA GLY A 134 19.46 4.49 3.95
C GLY A 134 19.56 5.95 3.49
N LEU A 135 18.97 6.87 4.24
CA LEU A 135 19.02 8.33 3.98
C LEU A 135 19.84 9.09 5.03
N TYR A 136 20.76 8.39 5.72
CA TYR A 136 21.70 9.02 6.64
C TYR A 136 22.55 10.08 5.93
N GLY A 137 22.63 11.28 6.52
CA GLY A 137 23.29 12.45 5.94
C GLY A 137 22.41 13.30 5.01
N PHE A 138 21.17 12.90 4.76
CA PHE A 138 20.20 13.63 3.92
C PHE A 138 19.00 14.17 4.73
N GLU A 139 19.03 14.01 6.05
CA GLU A 139 17.89 14.23 6.94
C GLU A 139 17.25 15.60 6.79
N ASP A 140 18.09 16.63 6.62
CA ASP A 140 17.69 18.04 6.63
C ASP A 140 17.83 18.74 5.26
N LEU A 141 18.19 17.98 4.20
CA LEU A 141 18.25 18.52 2.84
C LEU A 141 16.84 18.56 2.21
N PRO A 142 16.47 19.61 1.47
CA PRO A 142 15.19 19.68 0.77
C PRO A 142 15.01 18.48 -0.18
N ALA A 143 13.83 17.83 -0.16
CA ALA A 143 13.58 16.63 -0.94
C ALA A 143 13.70 16.83 -2.46
N ARG A 144 13.57 18.07 -2.97
CA ARG A 144 13.83 18.40 -4.39
C ARG A 144 15.26 18.13 -4.81
N THR A 145 16.24 18.16 -3.88
CA THR A 145 17.66 17.89 -4.17
C THR A 145 18.01 16.40 -4.19
N LEU A 146 17.09 15.57 -3.72
CA LEU A 146 17.26 14.12 -3.65
C LEU A 146 17.02 13.47 -5.02
N SER A 147 17.69 12.34 -5.27
CA SER A 147 17.40 11.48 -6.42
C SER A 147 15.99 10.88 -6.34
N ALA A 148 15.46 10.37 -7.46
CA ALA A 148 14.16 9.69 -7.48
C ALA A 148 14.11 8.50 -6.50
N GLY A 149 15.18 7.71 -6.43
CA GLY A 149 15.30 6.60 -5.48
C GLY A 149 15.33 7.07 -4.02
N GLN A 150 16.03 8.16 -3.72
CA GLN A 150 16.04 8.76 -2.38
C GLN A 150 14.67 9.31 -2.00
N ARG A 151 13.97 10.00 -2.90
CA ARG A 151 12.58 10.44 -2.68
C ARG A 151 11.64 9.25 -2.43
N ARG A 152 11.82 8.14 -3.17
CA ARG A 152 11.06 6.90 -2.92
C ARG A 152 11.32 6.36 -1.51
N ARG A 153 12.58 6.37 -1.05
CA ARG A 153 12.95 5.95 0.31
C ARG A 153 12.32 6.85 1.38
N VAL A 154 12.20 8.18 1.17
CA VAL A 154 11.45 9.07 2.07
C VAL A 154 9.97 8.65 2.17
N ALA A 155 9.33 8.37 1.02
CA ALA A 155 7.94 7.91 1.02
C ALA A 155 7.76 6.58 1.78
N LEU A 156 8.71 5.65 1.64
CA LEU A 156 8.71 4.36 2.35
C LEU A 156 9.00 4.50 3.84
N ALA A 157 9.80 5.49 4.25
CA ALA A 157 10.06 5.76 5.67
C ALA A 157 8.77 6.12 6.45
N ARG A 158 7.71 6.57 5.76
CA ARG A 158 6.39 6.80 6.36
C ARG A 158 5.79 5.52 6.95
N LEU A 159 6.05 4.37 6.33
CA LEU A 159 5.60 3.05 6.81
C LEU A 159 6.25 2.67 8.15
N LEU A 160 7.42 3.23 8.44
CA LEU A 160 8.13 3.00 9.71
C LEU A 160 7.60 3.89 10.84
N VAL A 161 7.24 5.14 10.53
CA VAL A 161 6.87 6.14 11.54
C VAL A 161 5.37 6.21 11.83
N LEU A 162 4.54 5.50 11.06
CA LEU A 162 3.09 5.42 11.23
C LEU A 162 2.70 4.05 11.78
N ASP A 163 1.77 4.05 12.74
CA ASP A 163 1.13 2.83 13.26
C ASP A 163 -0.08 2.47 12.40
N ALA A 164 0.18 2.08 11.14
CA ALA A 164 -0.83 1.66 10.18
C ALA A 164 -0.88 0.14 10.10
N ARG A 165 -2.08 -0.43 10.17
CA ARG A 165 -2.33 -1.87 10.08
C ARG A 165 -2.50 -2.36 8.65
N LEU A 166 -2.94 -1.50 7.75
CA LEU A 166 -3.09 -1.78 6.32
C LEU A 166 -2.09 -0.95 5.52
N TRP A 167 -1.25 -1.61 4.76
CA TRP A 167 -0.37 -0.95 3.79
C TRP A 167 -0.89 -1.16 2.38
N VAL A 168 -1.05 -0.08 1.62
CA VAL A 168 -1.42 -0.11 0.20
C VAL A 168 -0.31 0.56 -0.59
N LEU A 169 0.38 -0.20 -1.44
CA LEU A 169 1.63 0.20 -2.07
C LEU A 169 1.53 0.09 -3.59
N ASP A 170 1.63 1.22 -4.30
CA ASP A 170 1.60 1.25 -5.76
C ASP A 170 3.03 1.23 -6.30
N GLU A 171 3.44 0.12 -6.92
CA GLU A 171 4.77 -0.12 -7.49
C GLU A 171 5.92 0.21 -6.50
N PRO A 172 5.95 -0.36 -5.28
CA PRO A 172 6.90 0.05 -4.26
C PRO A 172 8.37 -0.18 -4.63
N PHE A 173 8.68 -1.09 -5.53
CA PHE A 173 10.03 -1.46 -5.93
C PHE A 173 10.61 -0.58 -7.04
N THR A 174 9.81 0.29 -7.67
CA THR A 174 10.24 1.15 -8.77
C THR A 174 11.26 2.17 -8.30
N ALA A 175 12.29 2.42 -9.14
CA ALA A 175 13.41 3.33 -8.90
C ALA A 175 14.32 2.97 -7.70
N LEU A 176 14.25 1.73 -7.20
CA LEU A 176 15.10 1.24 -6.13
C LEU A 176 16.20 0.30 -6.65
N ASP A 177 17.38 0.44 -6.05
CA ASP A 177 18.48 -0.49 -6.18
C ASP A 177 18.20 -1.81 -5.41
N ARG A 178 19.12 -2.76 -5.52
CA ARG A 178 19.03 -4.07 -4.84
C ARG A 178 18.83 -3.93 -3.31
N THR A 179 19.54 -2.99 -2.69
CA THR A 179 19.45 -2.73 -1.25
C THR A 179 18.08 -2.16 -0.87
N GLY A 180 17.54 -1.24 -1.67
CA GLY A 180 16.21 -0.69 -1.46
C GLY A 180 15.10 -1.73 -1.63
N LYS A 181 15.24 -2.65 -2.60
CA LYS A 181 14.29 -3.77 -2.77
C LYS A 181 14.30 -4.70 -1.56
N ALA A 182 15.47 -5.14 -1.11
CA ALA A 182 15.61 -5.99 0.07
C ALA A 182 15.06 -5.33 1.35
N LEU A 183 15.19 -4.00 1.47
CA LEU A 183 14.58 -3.26 2.55
C LEU A 183 13.05 -3.38 2.53
N ILE A 184 12.39 -3.18 1.38
CA ILE A 184 10.93 -3.30 1.28
C ILE A 184 10.48 -4.72 1.59
N GLU A 185 11.16 -5.72 1.07
CA GLU A 185 10.88 -7.13 1.36
C GLU A 185 10.92 -7.39 2.88
N SER A 186 11.97 -6.95 3.55
CA SER A 186 12.10 -7.04 5.02
C SER A 186 10.98 -6.29 5.77
N LEU A 187 10.58 -5.11 5.29
CA LEU A 187 9.49 -4.34 5.88
C LEU A 187 8.15 -5.05 5.73
N LEU A 188 7.86 -5.60 4.55
CA LEU A 188 6.65 -6.38 4.28
C LEU A 188 6.58 -7.63 5.17
N GLU A 189 7.68 -8.38 5.29
CA GLU A 189 7.75 -9.54 6.17
C GLU A 189 7.55 -9.19 7.64
N SER A 190 8.18 -8.11 8.10
CA SER A 190 8.01 -7.63 9.47
C SER A 190 6.57 -7.18 9.73
N HIS A 191 5.95 -6.48 8.77
CA HIS A 191 4.58 -6.01 8.88
C HIS A 191 3.59 -7.19 8.95
N SER A 192 3.73 -8.16 8.04
CA SER A 192 2.95 -9.40 8.01
C SER A 192 3.07 -10.19 9.32
N ARG A 193 4.30 -10.38 9.82
CA ARG A 193 4.56 -11.09 11.09
C ARG A 193 3.89 -10.44 12.30
N ASN A 194 3.73 -9.11 12.28
CA ASN A 194 3.05 -8.36 13.32
C ASN A 194 1.54 -8.25 13.09
N GLY A 195 0.96 -9.09 12.21
CA GLY A 195 -0.47 -9.12 11.91
C GLY A 195 -0.94 -7.98 11.01
N GLY A 196 -0.03 -7.21 10.41
CA GLY A 196 -0.39 -6.20 9.42
C GLY A 196 -0.80 -6.83 8.09
N ILE A 197 -1.66 -6.14 7.34
CA ILE A 197 -2.12 -6.55 6.01
C ILE A 197 -1.45 -5.63 4.98
N ALA A 198 -0.99 -6.19 3.85
CA ALA A 198 -0.46 -5.38 2.77
C ALA A 198 -1.11 -5.75 1.43
N VAL A 199 -1.41 -4.73 0.62
CA VAL A 199 -1.82 -4.87 -0.78
C VAL A 199 -0.84 -4.08 -1.63
N LEU A 200 -0.24 -4.73 -2.62
CA LEU A 200 0.72 -4.04 -3.48
C LEU A 200 0.57 -4.42 -4.95
N THR A 201 0.92 -3.46 -5.81
CA THR A 201 1.11 -3.71 -7.24
C THR A 201 2.60 -3.84 -7.54
N THR A 202 2.95 -4.71 -8.47
CA THR A 202 4.32 -4.80 -8.99
C THR A 202 4.34 -5.55 -10.31
N HIS A 203 5.32 -5.25 -11.16
CA HIS A 203 5.61 -5.99 -12.39
C HIS A 203 6.60 -7.14 -12.17
N GLN A 204 7.13 -7.29 -10.96
CA GLN A 204 8.09 -8.34 -10.62
C GLN A 204 7.51 -9.21 -9.51
N PRO A 205 7.73 -10.53 -9.53
CA PRO A 205 7.35 -11.39 -8.42
C PRO A 205 7.99 -10.90 -7.11
N VAL A 206 7.19 -10.79 -6.07
CA VAL A 206 7.70 -10.50 -4.73
C VAL A 206 8.10 -11.83 -4.10
N VAL A 207 9.38 -11.96 -3.81
CA VAL A 207 9.92 -13.17 -3.17
C VAL A 207 10.19 -12.85 -1.70
N LEU A 208 9.29 -13.33 -0.84
CA LEU A 208 9.45 -13.22 0.62
C LEU A 208 9.86 -14.58 1.16
N GLN A 209 10.74 -14.56 2.16
CA GLN A 209 11.30 -15.81 2.73
C GLN A 209 10.34 -16.43 3.76
N GLN A 210 9.51 -15.63 4.41
CA GLN A 210 8.71 -16.03 5.58
C GLN A 210 7.21 -16.12 5.32
N CYS A 211 6.73 -15.61 4.20
CA CYS A 211 5.33 -15.69 3.79
C CYS A 211 5.22 -15.72 2.27
N THR A 212 4.17 -16.34 1.76
CA THR A 212 3.86 -16.36 0.33
C THR A 212 2.75 -15.36 0.07
N PRO A 213 2.97 -14.32 -0.74
CA PRO A 213 1.91 -13.41 -1.13
C PRO A 213 0.80 -14.14 -1.89
N LEU A 214 -0.45 -13.77 -1.64
CA LEU A 214 -1.58 -14.14 -2.49
C LEU A 214 -1.51 -13.33 -3.78
N SER A 215 -1.91 -13.91 -4.90
CA SER A 215 -1.96 -13.21 -6.20
C SER A 215 -3.38 -12.94 -6.63
N LEU A 216 -3.63 -11.72 -7.11
CA LEU A 216 -4.87 -11.29 -7.74
C LEU A 216 -4.56 -10.75 -9.13
N HIS A 217 -5.11 -11.37 -10.18
CA HIS A 217 -4.93 -10.92 -11.54
C HIS A 217 -6.11 -10.06 -11.98
N ILE A 218 -5.84 -8.88 -12.56
CA ILE A 218 -6.87 -7.99 -13.11
C ILE A 218 -6.57 -7.66 -14.58
N GLY A 219 -7.63 -7.61 -15.39
CA GLY A 219 -7.52 -7.22 -16.81
C GLY A 219 -7.00 -8.35 -17.69
N ALA A 220 -7.52 -9.56 -17.53
CA ALA A 220 -7.36 -10.67 -18.49
C ALA A 220 -8.23 -10.43 -19.72
#